data_48fa1cfdb18dc0f4c7e650f98a362cb2
#
_entry.id   48fa1cfdb18dc0f4c7e650f98a362cb2
#
_cell.length_a   1.000
_cell.length_b   1.000
_cell.length_c   1.000
_cell.angle_alpha   90.00
_cell.angle_beta   90.00
_cell.angle_gamma   90.00
#
_symmetry.space_group_name_H-M   'P 1'
#
loop_
_entity.id
_entity.type
_entity.pdbx_description
1 polymer ?
#
loop_
_entity_poly.entity_id
_entity_poly.type
_entity_poly.pdbx_seq_one_letter_code
_entity_poly.pdbx_strand_id
1 'polypeptide(L)'
;AFEQDENGKTIFDPDISNLNMSCSATWDIICDGNTKGVFQLESQLGRSLASQAKPRDVAELSDLIAIMRPGCLEAIVNGKSLTMHYIDRKHKRDPVEYFHTSLEPILGSTYGILVYQEQAILIATEIAGFDLQEADILRKAIGKKKTDVMAQVKTSFLEKAEAKGIVTKEQAEEIFSWIEKSQRYSFNKSHSV
;
A
#
# COMPACT_ATOMS: atom_id res chain seq x y z
N ALA A 1 18.93 22.98 23.50
CA ALA A 1 19.28 22.01 24.55
C ALA A 1 18.03 21.18 24.80
N PHE A 2 18.17 19.86 24.82
CA PHE A 2 17.08 18.95 25.13
C PHE A 2 16.80 18.93 26.63
N GLU A 3 15.54 18.69 27.01
CA GLU A 3 15.21 18.46 28.42
C GLU A 3 15.99 17.26 28.94
N GLN A 4 16.60 17.43 30.11
CA GLN A 4 17.31 16.36 30.82
C GLN A 4 16.61 16.07 32.12
N ASP A 5 16.64 14.81 32.59
CA ASP A 5 16.18 14.42 33.88
C ASP A 5 17.19 14.89 34.98
N GLU A 6 16.87 14.67 36.25
CA GLU A 6 17.69 15.02 37.37
C GLU A 6 19.08 14.37 37.38
N ASN A 7 19.28 13.31 36.58
CA ASN A 7 20.55 12.61 36.43
C ASN A 7 21.30 13.05 35.15
N GLY A 8 20.80 14.07 34.43
CA GLY A 8 21.39 14.57 33.18
C GLY A 8 21.13 13.72 31.96
N LYS A 9 20.19 12.76 32.03
CA LYS A 9 19.79 11.93 30.90
C LYS A 9 18.77 12.69 30.06
N THR A 10 18.97 12.73 28.74
CA THR A 10 18.04 13.32 27.80
C THR A 10 16.68 12.61 27.88
N ILE A 11 15.61 13.37 28.19
CA ILE A 11 14.25 12.85 28.30
C ILE A 11 13.68 12.59 26.91
N PHE A 12 14.02 13.45 25.96
CA PHE A 12 13.59 13.33 24.57
C PHE A 12 14.75 13.62 23.61
N ASP A 13 15.04 12.70 22.74
CA ASP A 13 16.00 12.85 21.65
C ASP A 13 15.22 12.91 20.31
N PRO A 14 15.21 14.06 19.62
CA PRO A 14 14.52 14.21 18.34
C PRO A 14 15.29 13.64 17.15
N ASP A 15 16.47 13.07 17.34
CA ASP A 15 17.20 12.40 16.28
C ASP A 15 16.43 11.16 15.83
N ILE A 16 16.00 11.17 14.56
CA ILE A 16 15.20 10.08 13.96
C ILE A 16 15.92 8.73 14.07
N SER A 17 17.26 8.72 14.02
CA SER A 17 18.05 7.50 14.15
C SER A 17 17.96 6.86 15.55
N ASN A 18 17.59 7.65 16.54
CA ASN A 18 17.47 7.21 17.94
C ASN A 18 16.01 6.98 18.39
N LEU A 19 15.03 7.19 17.50
CA LEU A 19 13.63 6.98 17.86
C LEU A 19 13.33 5.49 18.09
N ASN A 20 12.63 5.20 19.19
CA ASN A 20 12.12 3.85 19.43
C ASN A 20 10.85 3.59 18.61
N MET A 21 11.03 3.07 17.38
CA MET A 21 9.92 2.73 16.48
C MET A 21 9.02 1.60 17.00
N SER A 22 9.45 0.90 18.07
CA SER A 22 8.67 -0.17 18.71
C SER A 22 7.96 0.30 19.99
N CYS A 23 7.90 1.60 20.25
CA CYS A 23 7.25 2.14 21.47
C CYS A 23 5.74 1.85 21.48
N SER A 24 5.31 0.90 22.31
CA SER A 24 3.88 0.50 22.40
C SER A 24 2.98 1.67 22.79
N ALA A 25 3.40 2.54 23.70
CA ALA A 25 2.61 3.69 24.13
C ALA A 25 2.31 4.66 22.96
N THR A 26 3.28 4.86 22.05
CA THR A 26 3.06 5.68 20.84
C THR A 26 2.03 5.03 19.93
N TRP A 27 2.15 3.71 19.70
CA TRP A 27 1.19 2.98 18.87
C TRP A 27 -0.19 2.92 19.52
N ASP A 28 -0.29 2.84 20.85
CA ASP A 28 -1.58 2.88 21.56
C ASP A 28 -2.30 4.21 21.33
N ILE A 29 -1.60 5.34 21.39
CA ILE A 29 -2.17 6.66 21.08
C ILE A 29 -2.78 6.68 19.68
N ILE A 30 -2.08 6.12 18.68
CA ILE A 30 -2.57 6.06 17.30
C ILE A 30 -3.77 5.10 17.20
N CYS A 31 -3.68 3.93 17.82
CA CYS A 31 -4.74 2.92 17.80
C CYS A 31 -6.02 3.36 18.52
N ASP A 32 -5.90 4.23 19.51
CA ASP A 32 -7.05 4.82 20.23
C ASP A 32 -7.66 5.99 19.47
N GLY A 33 -7.07 6.39 18.33
CA GLY A 33 -7.52 7.55 17.55
C GLY A 33 -7.24 8.89 18.23
N ASN A 34 -6.33 8.94 19.21
CA ASN A 34 -5.90 10.15 19.91
C ASN A 34 -4.86 10.92 19.07
N THR A 35 -5.15 11.10 17.78
CA THR A 35 -4.22 11.60 16.77
C THR A 35 -4.45 13.08 16.42
N LYS A 36 -5.01 13.86 17.33
CA LYS A 36 -5.15 15.31 17.13
C LYS A 36 -3.76 15.95 17.00
N GLY A 37 -3.54 16.70 15.91
CA GLY A 37 -2.24 17.28 15.60
C GLY A 37 -1.25 16.33 14.89
N VAL A 38 -1.62 15.07 14.67
CA VAL A 38 -0.82 14.14 13.87
C VAL A 38 -1.18 14.31 12.40
N PHE A 39 -0.19 14.68 11.59
CA PHE A 39 -0.38 14.92 10.15
C PHE A 39 -1.16 13.79 9.48
N GLN A 40 -2.15 14.14 8.68
CA GLN A 40 -3.09 13.27 7.97
C GLN A 40 -4.03 12.42 8.85
N LEU A 41 -3.75 12.20 10.13
CA LEU A 41 -4.57 11.37 11.02
C LEU A 41 -5.50 12.18 11.94
N GLU A 42 -5.46 13.51 11.90
CA GLU A 42 -6.23 14.39 12.80
C GLU A 42 -7.72 14.52 12.42
N SER A 43 -8.09 14.20 11.17
CA SER A 43 -9.47 14.23 10.73
C SER A 43 -10.33 13.16 11.42
N GLN A 44 -11.64 13.35 11.49
CA GLN A 44 -12.56 12.35 12.05
C GLN A 44 -12.42 11.00 11.34
N LEU A 45 -12.28 11.00 10.02
CA LEU A 45 -12.05 9.79 9.22
C LEU A 45 -10.72 9.14 9.58
N GLY A 46 -9.61 9.90 9.62
CA GLY A 46 -8.28 9.39 9.96
C GLY A 46 -8.25 8.75 11.35
N ARG A 47 -8.83 9.41 12.34
CA ARG A 47 -8.96 8.89 13.71
C ARG A 47 -9.77 7.60 13.77
N SER A 48 -10.92 7.56 13.10
CA SER A 48 -11.78 6.38 13.03
C SER A 48 -11.08 5.19 12.35
N LEU A 49 -10.40 5.42 11.24
CA LEU A 49 -9.67 4.37 10.52
C LEU A 49 -8.43 3.90 11.30
N ALA A 50 -7.72 4.79 11.99
CA ALA A 50 -6.61 4.42 12.88
C ALA A 50 -7.08 3.49 13.99
N SER A 51 -8.22 3.78 14.63
CA SER A 51 -8.81 2.93 15.67
C SER A 51 -9.30 1.57 15.13
N GLN A 52 -9.70 1.51 13.87
CA GLN A 52 -10.13 0.25 13.24
C GLN A 52 -8.95 -0.56 12.73
N ALA A 53 -7.98 0.05 12.06
CA ALA A 53 -6.82 -0.62 11.49
C ALA A 53 -5.78 -1.00 12.54
N LYS A 54 -5.66 -0.23 13.63
CA LYS A 54 -4.73 -0.44 14.74
C LYS A 54 -3.29 -0.71 14.28
N PRO A 55 -2.64 0.23 13.61
CA PRO A 55 -1.27 0.05 13.14
C PRO A 55 -0.31 -0.09 14.32
N ARG A 56 0.69 -0.96 14.21
CA ARG A 56 1.68 -1.26 15.24
C ARG A 56 3.13 -1.04 14.81
N ASP A 57 3.32 -0.64 13.56
CA ASP A 57 4.61 -0.27 13.00
C ASP A 57 4.45 0.77 11.88
N VAL A 58 5.59 1.27 11.38
CA VAL A 58 5.63 2.30 10.33
C VAL A 58 5.06 1.78 9.01
N ALA A 59 5.24 0.50 8.68
CA ALA A 59 4.71 -0.07 7.44
C ALA A 59 3.19 -0.11 7.47
N GLU A 60 2.59 -0.58 8.56
CA GLU A 60 1.13 -0.58 8.73
C GLU A 60 0.53 0.83 8.82
N LEU A 61 1.28 1.79 9.39
CA LEU A 61 0.89 3.20 9.37
C LEU A 61 0.92 3.77 7.95
N SER A 62 1.94 3.44 7.16
CA SER A 62 2.03 3.80 5.75
C SER A 62 0.87 3.22 4.94
N ASP A 63 0.53 1.96 5.18
CA ASP A 63 -0.63 1.31 4.55
C ASP A 63 -1.93 2.04 4.91
N LEU A 64 -2.12 2.40 6.19
CA LEU A 64 -3.29 3.16 6.65
C LEU A 64 -3.41 4.49 5.90
N ILE A 65 -2.31 5.25 5.78
CA ILE A 65 -2.28 6.51 5.03
C ILE A 65 -2.64 6.29 3.56
N ALA A 66 -2.17 5.20 2.97
CA ALA A 66 -2.44 4.87 1.58
C ALA A 66 -3.91 4.50 1.32
N ILE A 67 -4.54 3.73 2.23
CA ILE A 67 -5.91 3.22 2.04
C ILE A 67 -7.02 4.17 2.53
N MET A 68 -6.70 5.20 3.33
CA MET A 68 -7.70 6.15 3.85
C MET A 68 -8.15 7.20 2.84
N ARG A 69 -7.68 7.14 1.62
CA ARG A 69 -8.02 8.10 0.56
C ARG A 69 -9.32 7.73 -0.17
N PRO A 70 -10.01 8.73 -0.76
CA PRO A 70 -11.28 8.52 -1.46
C PRO A 70 -11.25 7.35 -2.45
N GLY A 71 -10.17 7.20 -3.22
CA GLY A 71 -10.06 6.13 -4.20
C GLY A 71 -10.18 4.71 -3.62
N CYS A 72 -9.57 4.42 -2.47
CA CYS A 72 -9.69 3.13 -1.81
C CYS A 72 -11.01 2.97 -1.05
N LEU A 73 -11.55 4.07 -0.52
CA LEU A 73 -12.83 4.09 0.18
C LEU A 73 -14.01 3.86 -0.77
N GLU A 74 -13.92 4.38 -2.00
CA GLU A 74 -14.95 4.28 -3.03
C GLU A 74 -14.81 3.03 -3.93
N ALA A 75 -13.63 2.41 -3.97
CA ALA A 75 -13.39 1.19 -4.74
C ALA A 75 -14.05 -0.01 -4.04
N ILE A 76 -15.22 -0.38 -4.50
CA ILE A 76 -16.02 -1.46 -3.92
C ILE A 76 -15.72 -2.78 -4.66
N VAL A 77 -15.37 -3.81 -3.89
CA VAL A 77 -15.16 -5.18 -4.34
C VAL A 77 -15.98 -6.10 -3.42
N ASN A 78 -16.80 -6.96 -3.99
CA ASN A 78 -17.65 -7.88 -3.22
C ASN A 78 -18.46 -7.20 -2.10
N GLY A 79 -18.97 -5.99 -2.36
CA GLY A 79 -19.81 -5.24 -1.42
C GLY A 79 -19.07 -4.48 -0.31
N LYS A 80 -17.73 -4.53 -0.27
CA LYS A 80 -16.90 -3.80 0.69
C LYS A 80 -15.90 -2.90 -0.02
N SER A 81 -15.49 -1.79 0.62
CA SER A 81 -14.40 -0.97 0.11
C SER A 81 -13.04 -1.69 0.27
N LEU A 82 -12.06 -1.32 -0.55
CA LEU A 82 -10.70 -1.85 -0.42
C LEU A 82 -10.12 -1.57 0.98
N THR A 83 -10.44 -0.40 1.55
CA THR A 83 -10.07 -0.04 2.93
C THR A 83 -10.62 -1.04 3.94
N MET A 84 -11.89 -1.42 3.83
CA MET A 84 -12.50 -2.39 4.73
C MET A 84 -11.96 -3.81 4.52
N HIS A 85 -11.68 -4.20 3.27
CA HIS A 85 -11.00 -5.47 3.00
C HIS A 85 -9.62 -5.54 3.67
N TYR A 86 -8.83 -4.46 3.57
CA TYR A 86 -7.53 -4.39 4.27
C TYR A 86 -7.69 -4.58 5.77
N ILE A 87 -8.59 -3.81 6.40
CA ILE A 87 -8.82 -3.87 7.85
C ILE A 87 -9.31 -5.25 8.28
N ASP A 88 -10.27 -5.84 7.56
CA ASP A 88 -10.83 -7.14 7.92
C ASP A 88 -9.81 -8.27 7.76
N ARG A 89 -9.01 -8.26 6.71
CA ARG A 89 -7.95 -9.25 6.47
C ARG A 89 -6.81 -9.11 7.47
N LYS A 90 -6.39 -7.89 7.79
CA LYS A 90 -5.40 -7.62 8.84
C LYS A 90 -5.84 -8.23 10.18
N HIS A 91 -7.08 -8.08 10.54
CA HIS A 91 -7.64 -8.62 11.79
C HIS A 91 -8.15 -10.06 11.67
N LYS A 92 -7.85 -10.76 10.57
CA LYS A 92 -8.25 -12.15 10.32
C LYS A 92 -9.77 -12.37 10.36
N ARG A 93 -10.55 -11.34 10.05
CA ARG A 93 -12.01 -11.43 9.92
C ARG A 93 -12.44 -11.92 8.54
N ASP A 94 -11.61 -11.62 7.51
CA ASP A 94 -11.74 -12.16 6.17
C ASP A 94 -10.44 -12.92 5.81
N PRO A 95 -10.52 -14.00 5.01
CA PRO A 95 -9.31 -14.68 4.52
C PRO A 95 -8.53 -13.78 3.56
N VAL A 96 -7.19 -13.92 3.55
CA VAL A 96 -6.36 -13.32 2.51
C VAL A 96 -6.33 -14.29 1.33
N GLU A 97 -6.86 -13.86 0.20
CA GLU A 97 -6.88 -14.62 -1.04
C GLU A 97 -6.05 -13.91 -2.09
N TYR A 98 -5.28 -14.70 -2.85
CA TYR A 98 -4.50 -14.22 -3.98
C TYR A 98 -5.06 -14.83 -5.26
N PHE A 99 -5.25 -14.01 -6.28
CA PHE A 99 -5.71 -14.48 -7.58
C PHE A 99 -4.76 -15.53 -8.20
N HIS A 100 -3.46 -15.38 -7.94
CA HIS A 100 -2.43 -16.34 -8.30
C HIS A 100 -1.35 -16.37 -7.22
N THR A 101 -0.78 -17.54 -6.95
CA THR A 101 0.22 -17.72 -5.88
C THR A 101 1.47 -16.85 -6.05
N SER A 102 1.86 -16.54 -7.29
CA SER A 102 2.99 -15.64 -7.57
C SER A 102 2.77 -14.19 -7.10
N LEU A 103 1.54 -13.79 -6.76
CA LEU A 103 1.24 -12.46 -6.22
C LEU A 103 1.43 -12.36 -4.71
N GLU A 104 1.49 -13.48 -4.00
CA GLU A 104 1.67 -13.51 -2.54
C GLU A 104 2.93 -12.79 -2.07
N PRO A 105 4.13 -13.00 -2.65
CA PRO A 105 5.34 -12.28 -2.24
C PRO A 105 5.24 -10.75 -2.43
N ILE A 106 4.42 -10.30 -3.38
CA ILE A 106 4.26 -8.88 -3.73
C ILE A 106 3.19 -8.20 -2.89
N LEU A 107 2.07 -8.87 -2.70
CA LEU A 107 0.87 -8.32 -2.07
C LEU A 107 0.68 -8.77 -0.61
N GLY A 108 1.53 -9.64 -0.09
CA GLY A 108 1.40 -10.20 1.26
C GLY A 108 1.40 -9.13 2.35
N SER A 109 2.29 -8.13 2.24
CA SER A 109 2.37 -7.02 3.20
C SER A 109 1.10 -6.15 3.25
N THR A 110 0.31 -6.15 2.20
CA THR A 110 -0.95 -5.41 2.08
C THR A 110 -2.17 -6.33 2.04
N TYR A 111 -2.05 -7.53 2.58
CA TYR A 111 -3.13 -8.52 2.72
C TYR A 111 -3.84 -8.84 1.39
N GLY A 112 -3.06 -8.97 0.31
CA GLY A 112 -3.57 -9.29 -1.03
C GLY A 112 -4.21 -8.12 -1.78
N ILE A 113 -4.02 -6.89 -1.32
CA ILE A 113 -4.58 -5.69 -1.95
C ILE A 113 -3.48 -4.91 -2.68
N LEU A 114 -3.72 -4.58 -3.93
CA LEU A 114 -2.85 -3.72 -4.72
C LEU A 114 -3.07 -2.26 -4.31
N VAL A 115 -2.24 -1.76 -3.40
CA VAL A 115 -2.35 -0.41 -2.81
C VAL A 115 -1.32 0.55 -3.43
N TYR A 116 -0.09 0.06 -3.66
CA TYR A 116 1.04 0.89 -4.05
C TYR A 116 1.38 0.78 -5.53
N GLN A 117 1.86 1.88 -6.12
CA GLN A 117 2.39 1.88 -7.50
C GLN A 117 3.57 0.93 -7.64
N GLU A 118 4.41 0.84 -6.63
CA GLU A 118 5.56 -0.05 -6.56
C GLU A 118 5.15 -1.53 -6.65
N GLN A 119 4.01 -1.90 -6.10
CA GLN A 119 3.48 -3.27 -6.25
C GLN A 119 3.05 -3.56 -7.68
N ALA A 120 2.44 -2.59 -8.38
CA ALA A 120 2.09 -2.76 -9.79
C ALA A 120 3.36 -2.94 -10.66
N ILE A 121 4.43 -2.22 -10.35
CA ILE A 121 5.74 -2.36 -11.00
C ILE A 121 6.31 -3.75 -10.74
N LEU A 122 6.32 -4.21 -9.49
CA LEU A 122 6.79 -5.54 -9.13
C LEU A 122 6.00 -6.65 -9.83
N ILE A 123 4.67 -6.50 -9.92
CA ILE A 123 3.84 -7.45 -10.68
C ILE A 123 4.29 -7.50 -12.15
N ALA A 124 4.51 -6.35 -12.78
CA ALA A 124 4.96 -6.31 -14.18
C ALA A 124 6.34 -6.94 -14.37
N THR A 125 7.27 -6.71 -13.44
CA THR A 125 8.61 -7.29 -13.46
C THR A 125 8.55 -8.81 -13.21
N GLU A 126 7.85 -9.25 -12.18
CA GLU A 126 7.84 -10.64 -11.77
C GLU A 126 6.96 -11.53 -12.65
N ILE A 127 5.82 -11.03 -13.12
CA ILE A 127 4.89 -11.81 -13.95
C ILE A 127 5.22 -11.71 -15.44
N ALA A 128 5.50 -10.51 -15.95
CA ALA A 128 5.75 -10.29 -17.37
C ALA A 128 7.24 -10.13 -17.72
N GLY A 129 8.14 -9.99 -16.73
CA GLY A 129 9.56 -9.81 -17.00
C GLY A 129 9.90 -8.44 -17.56
N PHE A 130 9.18 -7.40 -17.18
CA PHE A 130 9.49 -6.02 -17.56
C PHE A 130 10.89 -5.63 -17.07
N ASP A 131 11.62 -4.97 -17.93
CA ASP A 131 12.87 -4.32 -17.53
C ASP A 131 12.60 -2.98 -16.83
N LEU A 132 13.69 -2.32 -16.39
CA LEU A 132 13.59 -1.05 -15.67
C LEU A 132 12.97 0.08 -16.50
N GLN A 133 13.16 0.07 -17.83
CA GLN A 133 12.61 1.10 -18.70
C GLN A 133 11.10 0.92 -18.88
N GLU A 134 10.66 -0.30 -19.13
CA GLU A 134 9.25 -0.68 -19.24
C GLU A 134 8.50 -0.44 -17.92
N ALA A 135 9.12 -0.80 -16.80
CA ALA A 135 8.59 -0.55 -15.46
C ALA A 135 8.42 0.97 -15.19
N ASP A 136 9.35 1.80 -15.63
CA ASP A 136 9.22 3.26 -15.51
C ASP A 136 8.13 3.84 -16.43
N ILE A 137 7.97 3.29 -17.63
CA ILE A 137 6.85 3.65 -18.54
C ILE A 137 5.51 3.31 -17.86
N LEU A 138 5.36 2.11 -17.30
CA LEU A 138 4.17 1.71 -16.56
C LEU A 138 3.92 2.66 -15.38
N ARG A 139 4.92 2.95 -14.56
CA ARG A 139 4.81 3.89 -13.44
C ARG A 139 4.33 5.28 -13.89
N LYS A 140 4.88 5.79 -14.99
CA LYS A 140 4.47 7.08 -15.57
C LYS A 140 3.05 7.04 -16.12
N ALA A 141 2.63 5.92 -16.71
CA ALA A 141 1.28 5.73 -17.21
C ALA A 141 0.26 5.72 -16.07
N ILE A 142 0.55 4.99 -14.99
CA ILE A 142 -0.26 4.96 -13.77
C ILE A 142 -0.37 6.36 -13.16
N GLY A 143 0.76 7.02 -12.89
CA GLY A 143 0.80 8.30 -12.21
C GLY A 143 0.16 9.45 -12.98
N LYS A 144 0.27 9.45 -14.31
CA LYS A 144 -0.28 10.50 -15.19
C LYS A 144 -1.63 10.15 -15.81
N LYS A 145 -2.18 8.98 -15.51
CA LYS A 145 -3.47 8.47 -16.04
C LYS A 145 -3.55 8.52 -17.57
N LYS A 146 -2.44 8.17 -18.26
CA LYS A 146 -2.35 8.18 -19.73
C LYS A 146 -2.91 6.91 -20.31
N THR A 147 -4.12 6.96 -20.85
CA THR A 147 -4.84 5.81 -21.42
C THR A 147 -4.12 5.19 -22.62
N ASP A 148 -3.58 6.01 -23.53
CA ASP A 148 -2.92 5.54 -24.75
C ASP A 148 -1.63 4.77 -24.45
N VAL A 149 -0.84 5.29 -23.50
CA VAL A 149 0.39 4.62 -23.05
C VAL A 149 0.04 3.33 -22.32
N MET A 150 -1.05 3.33 -21.53
CA MET A 150 -1.49 2.14 -20.80
C MET A 150 -1.92 1.01 -21.72
N ALA A 151 -2.57 1.33 -22.87
CA ALA A 151 -2.94 0.32 -23.87
C ALA A 151 -1.70 -0.34 -24.49
N GLN A 152 -0.64 0.43 -24.79
CA GLN A 152 0.63 -0.11 -25.30
C GLN A 152 1.33 -0.99 -24.25
N VAL A 153 1.36 -0.53 -23.00
CA VAL A 153 1.94 -1.29 -21.88
C VAL A 153 1.17 -2.60 -21.67
N LYS A 154 -0.16 -2.60 -21.81
CA LYS A 154 -0.99 -3.80 -21.73
C LYS A 154 -0.58 -4.84 -22.74
N THR A 155 -0.47 -4.44 -24.02
CA THR A 155 -0.06 -5.36 -25.08
C THR A 155 1.29 -5.99 -24.78
N SER A 156 2.30 -5.18 -24.43
CA SER A 156 3.63 -5.68 -24.04
C SER A 156 3.58 -6.60 -22.81
N PHE A 157 2.77 -6.25 -21.82
CA PHE A 157 2.61 -7.09 -20.62
C PHE A 157 2.06 -8.47 -20.95
N LEU A 158 1.01 -8.55 -21.76
CA LEU A 158 0.36 -9.82 -22.12
C LEU A 158 1.31 -10.71 -22.94
N GLU A 159 1.98 -10.17 -23.95
CA GLU A 159 2.94 -10.91 -24.78
C GLU A 159 4.09 -11.47 -23.94
N LYS A 160 4.66 -10.66 -23.05
CA LYS A 160 5.77 -11.07 -22.20
C LYS A 160 5.36 -12.03 -21.09
N ALA A 161 4.17 -11.84 -20.49
CA ALA A 161 3.64 -12.77 -19.49
C ALA A 161 3.39 -14.15 -20.08
N GLU A 162 2.84 -14.23 -21.31
CA GLU A 162 2.67 -15.46 -22.05
C GLU A 162 4.01 -16.14 -22.34
N ALA A 163 4.99 -15.38 -22.83
CA ALA A 163 6.34 -15.87 -23.08
C ALA A 163 7.05 -16.39 -21.82
N LYS A 164 6.83 -15.74 -20.67
CA LYS A 164 7.42 -16.15 -19.37
C LYS A 164 6.73 -17.38 -18.78
N GLY A 165 5.45 -17.60 -19.07
CA GLY A 165 4.70 -18.81 -18.73
C GLY A 165 4.42 -19.01 -17.24
N ILE A 166 4.48 -17.95 -16.40
CA ILE A 166 4.14 -18.04 -14.97
C ILE A 166 2.62 -18.11 -14.79
N VAL A 167 1.87 -17.40 -15.62
CA VAL A 167 0.42 -17.29 -15.61
C VAL A 167 -0.14 -17.60 -17.01
N THR A 168 -1.41 -18.01 -17.08
CA THR A 168 -2.09 -18.14 -18.39
C THR A 168 -2.40 -16.77 -18.98
N LYS A 169 -2.75 -16.72 -20.24
CA LYS A 169 -3.13 -15.48 -20.92
C LYS A 169 -4.32 -14.79 -20.24
N GLU A 170 -5.34 -15.57 -19.89
CA GLU A 170 -6.55 -15.09 -19.20
C GLU A 170 -6.20 -14.52 -17.82
N GLN A 171 -5.30 -15.20 -17.09
CA GLN A 171 -4.80 -14.72 -15.81
C GLN A 171 -3.99 -13.42 -15.96
N ALA A 172 -3.16 -13.32 -16.98
CA ALA A 172 -2.41 -12.10 -17.29
C ALA A 172 -3.34 -10.91 -17.61
N GLU A 173 -4.41 -11.15 -18.39
CA GLU A 173 -5.42 -10.14 -18.70
C GLU A 173 -6.12 -9.63 -17.44
N GLU A 174 -6.48 -10.53 -16.53
CA GLU A 174 -7.13 -10.15 -15.28
C GLU A 174 -6.18 -9.40 -14.33
N ILE A 175 -4.96 -9.87 -14.17
CA ILE A 175 -3.92 -9.19 -13.37
C ILE A 175 -3.68 -7.77 -13.92
N PHE A 176 -3.57 -7.62 -15.25
CA PHE A 176 -3.40 -6.30 -15.84
C PHE A 176 -4.62 -5.40 -15.63
N SER A 177 -5.83 -5.96 -15.69
CA SER A 177 -7.07 -5.23 -15.37
C SER A 177 -7.03 -4.66 -13.94
N TRP A 178 -6.45 -5.37 -12.97
CA TRP A 178 -6.25 -4.84 -11.61
C TRP A 178 -5.26 -3.68 -11.59
N ILE A 179 -4.16 -3.78 -12.34
CA ILE A 179 -3.21 -2.67 -12.49
C ILE A 179 -3.91 -1.44 -13.09
N GLU A 180 -4.71 -1.61 -14.14
CA GLU A 180 -5.48 -0.52 -14.75
C GLU A 180 -6.46 0.12 -13.75
N LYS A 181 -7.21 -0.69 -13.02
CA LYS A 181 -8.15 -0.21 -11.99
C LYS A 181 -7.42 0.52 -10.86
N SER A 182 -6.23 0.06 -10.48
CA SER A 182 -5.43 0.65 -9.42
C SER A 182 -4.99 2.08 -9.71
N GLN A 183 -4.90 2.52 -10.97
CA GLN A 183 -4.57 3.90 -11.34
C GLN A 183 -5.43 4.96 -10.64
N ARG A 184 -6.63 4.59 -10.25
CA ARG A 184 -7.58 5.51 -9.60
C ARG A 184 -7.21 5.78 -8.15
N TYR A 185 -6.50 4.85 -7.49
CA TYR A 185 -6.27 4.89 -6.05
C TYR A 185 -4.85 4.53 -5.61
N SER A 186 -4.00 3.95 -6.47
CA SER A 186 -2.65 3.54 -6.10
C SER A 186 -1.81 4.72 -5.56
N PHE A 187 -0.99 4.42 -4.57
CA PHE A 187 -0.22 5.38 -3.80
C PHE A 187 1.28 5.20 -4.06
N ASN A 188 2.02 6.29 -4.06
CA ASN A 188 3.47 6.21 -4.07
C ASN A 188 3.95 5.93 -2.64
N LYS A 189 4.56 4.78 -2.40
CA LYS A 189 4.96 4.33 -1.08
C LYS A 189 5.97 5.27 -0.42
N SER A 190 6.90 5.82 -1.18
CA SER A 190 7.92 6.74 -0.67
C SER A 190 7.37 8.06 -0.11
N HIS A 191 6.08 8.36 -0.33
CA HIS A 191 5.43 9.52 0.28
C HIS A 191 5.02 9.26 1.74
N SER A 192 4.83 8.01 2.14
CA SER A 192 4.33 7.63 3.47
C SER A 192 5.39 7.00 4.38
N VAL A 193 6.60 6.82 3.88
CA VAL A 193 7.73 6.24 4.63
C VAL A 193 8.71 7.31 5.05
#